data_bed3a7de7570d1b83366b527b40cbada
#
_entry.id   bed3a7de7570d1b83366b527b40cbada
#
_cell.length_a   1.000
_cell.length_b   1.000
_cell.length_c   1.000
_cell.angle_alpha   90.00
_cell.angle_beta   90.00
_cell.angle_gamma   90.00
#
_symmetry.space_group_name_H-M   'P 1'
#
loop_
_entity.id
_entity.type
_entity.pdbx_description
1 polymer ?
#
loop_
_entity_poly.entity_id
_entity_poly.type
_entity_poly.pdbx_seq_one_letter_code
_entity_poly.pdbx_strand_id
1 'polypeptide(L)'
;SLSLNQEVLIIKSPSDIKEQKKFLGYEWSNRKGDEGLKELHEPYLSPLFERGNPQNETKLNTLICKAFLKTLSDIPKDLQGYARKARLIDMMDFEKVEFNKAISLNPSNSMQSEMSNPFANSKYELVRLVEIENIKIQKGQNITQKLAKIGNIKVVAGGKDYAYFHNDFNRNENTITISASGANAGYVNFWKEKIFASDCTTINLPNLKVIQFIYYVLKCNQKYIMSLARGAAQPHVYPKDIENIKIPLPPLEIQKQIVAECEKVEEQYNTLSLSIKEYQNLIKAMLQKCGIIEDNQEY
;
A
#
# COMPACT_ATOMS: atom_id res chain seq x y z
N SER A 1 33.39 10.74 -9.19
CA SER A 1 32.21 11.64 -9.14
C SER A 1 31.41 11.68 -10.45
N LEU A 2 32.05 11.51 -11.61
CA LEU A 2 31.37 11.52 -12.92
C LEU A 2 30.42 10.33 -13.12
N SER A 3 30.72 9.15 -12.58
CA SER A 3 29.89 7.96 -12.70
C SER A 3 28.58 8.04 -11.90
N LEU A 4 28.56 8.76 -10.78
CA LEU A 4 27.38 8.88 -9.93
C LEU A 4 26.29 9.77 -10.53
N ASN A 5 26.64 10.70 -11.41
CA ASN A 5 25.69 11.55 -12.13
C ASN A 5 25.14 10.89 -13.40
N GLN A 6 25.55 9.65 -13.71
CA GLN A 6 25.05 8.93 -14.87
C GLN A 6 23.56 8.67 -14.75
N GLU A 7 22.82 8.94 -15.82
CA GLU A 7 21.41 8.49 -15.95
C GLU A 7 21.36 6.98 -16.12
N VAL A 8 20.43 6.36 -15.42
CA VAL A 8 20.11 4.94 -15.50
C VAL A 8 18.63 4.77 -15.83
N LEU A 9 18.33 3.72 -16.60
CA LEU A 9 16.97 3.32 -16.91
C LEU A 9 16.51 2.30 -15.86
N ILE A 10 15.44 2.63 -15.14
CA ILE A 10 14.79 1.74 -14.19
C ILE A 10 13.57 1.13 -14.88
N ILE A 11 13.49 -0.20 -14.92
CA ILE A 11 12.34 -0.93 -15.45
C ILE A 11 11.70 -1.72 -14.32
N LYS A 12 10.38 -1.63 -14.22
CA LYS A 12 9.59 -2.33 -13.20
C LYS A 12 8.48 -3.12 -13.88
N SER A 13 8.45 -4.44 -13.65
CA SER A 13 7.32 -5.27 -14.05
C SER A 13 6.09 -5.01 -13.16
N PRO A 14 4.86 -5.25 -13.63
CA PRO A 14 3.68 -5.26 -12.80
C PRO A 14 3.80 -6.24 -11.63
N SER A 15 3.10 -5.96 -10.53
CA SER A 15 3.05 -6.85 -9.35
C SER A 15 1.95 -7.92 -9.45
N ASP A 16 0.91 -7.68 -10.22
CA ASP A 16 -0.18 -8.64 -10.46
C ASP A 16 0.25 -9.73 -11.44
N ILE A 17 -0.05 -10.99 -11.12
CA ILE A 17 0.39 -12.16 -11.91
C ILE A 17 -0.18 -12.14 -13.34
N LYS A 18 -1.42 -11.70 -13.52
CA LYS A 18 -2.03 -11.64 -14.86
C LYS A 18 -1.39 -10.55 -15.70
N GLU A 19 -1.12 -9.40 -15.10
CA GLU A 19 -0.43 -8.31 -15.77
C GLU A 19 1.04 -8.63 -16.03
N GLN A 20 1.72 -9.43 -15.17
CA GLN A 20 3.06 -9.93 -15.43
C GLN A 20 3.12 -10.83 -16.66
N LYS A 21 2.14 -11.72 -16.87
CA LYS A 21 2.04 -12.55 -18.06
C LYS A 21 1.91 -11.70 -19.33
N LYS A 22 1.05 -10.70 -19.31
CA LYS A 22 0.90 -9.75 -20.43
C LYS A 22 2.19 -8.96 -20.67
N PHE A 23 2.84 -8.50 -19.60
CA PHE A 23 4.11 -7.79 -19.68
C PHE A 23 5.20 -8.62 -20.34
N LEU A 24 5.31 -9.90 -19.98
CA LEU A 24 6.27 -10.84 -20.56
C LEU A 24 5.87 -11.33 -21.95
N GLY A 25 4.57 -11.40 -22.26
CA GLY A 25 4.06 -11.97 -23.51
C GLY A 25 4.05 -13.50 -23.55
N TYR A 26 4.26 -14.15 -22.42
CA TYR A 26 4.20 -15.61 -22.29
C TYR A 26 3.77 -16.04 -20.88
N GLU A 27 3.36 -17.33 -20.78
CA GLU A 27 3.07 -17.99 -19.51
C GLU A 27 3.67 -19.39 -19.47
N TRP A 28 3.89 -19.90 -18.25
CA TRP A 28 4.26 -21.29 -18.04
C TRP A 28 3.02 -22.13 -17.77
N SER A 29 2.85 -23.24 -18.51
CA SER A 29 1.78 -24.22 -18.33
C SER A 29 2.31 -25.50 -17.66
N ASN A 30 1.65 -25.90 -16.57
CA ASN A 30 1.88 -27.17 -15.88
C ASN A 30 0.80 -28.23 -16.21
N ARG A 31 -0.04 -28.00 -17.23
CA ARG A 31 -1.08 -28.96 -17.61
C ARG A 31 -0.47 -30.20 -18.22
N LYS A 32 -0.82 -31.37 -17.69
CA LYS A 32 -0.34 -32.66 -18.19
C LYS A 32 -0.59 -32.79 -19.70
N GLY A 33 0.47 -33.04 -20.46
CA GLY A 33 0.45 -33.12 -21.92
C GLY A 33 0.48 -31.77 -22.66
N ASP A 34 0.65 -30.68 -21.92
CA ASP A 34 0.68 -29.31 -22.44
C ASP A 34 1.58 -28.43 -21.53
N GLU A 35 2.66 -29.06 -21.04
CA GLU A 35 3.63 -28.42 -20.15
C GLU A 35 4.58 -27.54 -20.95
N GLY A 36 5.07 -26.47 -20.31
CA GLY A 36 6.12 -25.62 -20.85
C GLY A 36 5.72 -24.19 -21.10
N LEU A 37 6.57 -23.49 -21.85
CA LEU A 37 6.40 -22.09 -22.19
C LEU A 37 5.34 -21.93 -23.27
N LYS A 38 4.33 -21.10 -23.02
CA LYS A 38 3.31 -20.71 -23.99
C LYS A 38 3.40 -19.22 -24.29
N GLU A 39 3.48 -18.88 -25.55
CA GLU A 39 3.37 -17.50 -25.99
C GLU A 39 1.89 -17.05 -25.92
N LEU A 40 1.67 -15.85 -25.41
CA LEU A 40 0.38 -15.18 -25.45
C LEU A 40 0.27 -14.49 -26.82
N HIS A 41 -0.67 -14.95 -27.65
CA HIS A 41 -0.96 -14.33 -28.94
C HIS A 41 -1.92 -13.15 -28.79
N GLU A 42 -2.08 -12.35 -29.85
CA GLU A 42 -3.01 -11.23 -29.85
C GLU A 42 -4.34 -11.53 -29.14
N PRO A 43 -4.90 -10.59 -28.37
CA PRO A 43 -4.62 -9.14 -28.35
C PRO A 43 -3.51 -8.70 -27.36
N TYR A 44 -2.67 -9.59 -26.91
CA TYR A 44 -1.69 -9.32 -25.83
C TYR A 44 -0.32 -8.96 -26.40
N LEU A 45 -0.20 -7.75 -26.96
CA LEU A 45 1.11 -7.22 -27.36
C LEU A 45 1.93 -6.91 -26.09
N SER A 46 3.01 -7.68 -25.86
CA SER A 46 3.93 -7.42 -24.77
C SER A 46 4.58 -6.03 -24.92
N PRO A 47 4.66 -5.20 -23.85
CA PRO A 47 5.45 -3.98 -23.86
C PRO A 47 6.96 -4.27 -23.91
N LEU A 48 7.38 -5.52 -23.65
CA LEU A 48 8.78 -5.89 -23.53
C LEU A 48 9.49 -5.94 -24.89
N PHE A 49 8.92 -6.64 -25.86
CA PHE A 49 9.49 -6.76 -27.20
C PHE A 49 8.44 -7.16 -28.24
N GLU A 50 8.78 -7.01 -29.53
CA GLU A 50 8.01 -7.48 -30.66
C GLU A 50 8.87 -8.42 -31.53
N ARG A 51 8.40 -9.66 -31.70
CA ARG A 51 9.19 -10.73 -32.36
C ARG A 51 9.49 -10.43 -33.83
N GLY A 52 8.55 -9.85 -34.54
CA GLY A 52 8.69 -9.49 -35.97
C GLY A 52 9.44 -8.18 -36.21
N ASN A 53 9.59 -7.34 -35.17
CA ASN A 53 10.25 -6.06 -35.26
C ASN A 53 11.06 -5.77 -33.98
N PRO A 54 12.25 -6.35 -33.83
CA PRO A 54 13.08 -6.20 -32.64
C PRO A 54 13.59 -4.77 -32.40
N GLN A 55 13.50 -3.89 -33.40
CA GLN A 55 13.90 -2.48 -33.29
C GLN A 55 12.71 -1.52 -33.06
N ASN A 56 11.54 -2.06 -32.73
CA ASN A 56 10.38 -1.23 -32.44
C ASN A 56 10.65 -0.27 -31.28
N GLU A 57 10.61 1.03 -31.57
CA GLU A 57 10.93 2.11 -30.59
C GLU A 57 9.90 2.22 -29.45
N THR A 58 8.71 1.64 -29.61
CA THR A 58 7.67 1.60 -28.59
C THR A 58 7.81 0.43 -27.62
N LYS A 59 8.92 -0.31 -27.67
CA LYS A 59 9.17 -1.49 -26.82
C LYS A 59 10.35 -1.28 -25.87
N LEU A 60 10.28 -1.94 -24.70
CA LEU A 60 11.29 -1.81 -23.64
C LEU A 60 12.67 -2.32 -24.07
N ASN A 61 12.75 -3.38 -24.89
CA ASN A 61 14.04 -3.88 -25.41
C ASN A 61 14.82 -2.80 -26.14
N THR A 62 14.15 -1.98 -26.96
CA THR A 62 14.77 -0.87 -27.68
C THR A 62 15.22 0.25 -26.73
N LEU A 63 14.41 0.56 -25.70
CA LEU A 63 14.80 1.53 -24.66
C LEU A 63 16.04 1.04 -23.88
N ILE A 64 16.09 -0.25 -23.54
CA ILE A 64 17.27 -0.85 -22.87
C ILE A 64 18.50 -0.69 -23.75
N CYS A 65 18.42 -1.04 -25.03
CA CYS A 65 19.52 -0.89 -25.97
C CYS A 65 19.99 0.57 -26.06
N LYS A 66 19.05 1.53 -26.23
CA LYS A 66 19.35 2.96 -26.28
C LYS A 66 20.00 3.46 -24.97
N ALA A 67 19.56 2.95 -23.81
CA ALA A 67 20.16 3.28 -22.52
C ALA A 67 21.62 2.81 -22.41
N PHE A 68 21.91 1.57 -22.84
CA PHE A 68 23.28 1.06 -22.89
C PHE A 68 24.18 1.86 -23.85
N LEU A 69 23.65 2.25 -24.99
CA LEU A 69 24.36 3.04 -25.99
C LEU A 69 24.44 4.55 -25.63
N LYS A 70 23.83 4.95 -24.50
CA LYS A 70 23.73 6.37 -24.06
C LYS A 70 23.04 7.29 -25.09
N THR A 71 22.15 6.73 -25.89
CA THR A 71 21.39 7.45 -26.93
C THR A 71 19.92 7.64 -26.56
N LEU A 72 19.51 7.26 -25.33
CA LEU A 72 18.15 7.38 -24.86
C LEU A 72 17.81 8.84 -24.57
N SER A 73 16.90 9.43 -25.36
CA SER A 73 16.35 10.78 -25.15
C SER A 73 15.17 10.77 -24.19
N ASP A 74 14.04 10.27 -24.62
CA ASP A 74 12.79 10.27 -23.85
C ASP A 74 12.16 8.86 -23.78
N ILE A 75 11.29 8.66 -22.78
CA ILE A 75 10.52 7.42 -22.63
C ILE A 75 9.14 7.65 -23.26
N PRO A 76 8.74 6.82 -24.26
CA PRO A 76 7.40 6.86 -24.84
C PRO A 76 6.31 6.81 -23.78
N LYS A 77 5.21 7.56 -23.97
CA LYS A 77 4.10 7.66 -23.00
C LYS A 77 3.54 6.30 -22.58
N ASP A 78 3.42 5.39 -23.52
CA ASP A 78 2.89 4.03 -23.29
C ASP A 78 3.80 3.17 -22.41
N LEU A 79 5.09 3.52 -22.32
CA LEU A 79 6.07 2.79 -21.49
C LEU A 79 6.39 3.47 -20.16
N GLN A 80 5.88 4.66 -19.90
CA GLN A 80 6.14 5.40 -18.65
C GLN A 80 5.60 4.67 -17.40
N GLY A 81 4.60 3.80 -17.57
CA GLY A 81 4.11 2.91 -16.50
C GLY A 81 5.12 1.83 -16.08
N TYR A 82 6.05 1.47 -16.97
CA TYR A 82 7.02 0.39 -16.77
C TYR A 82 8.46 0.87 -16.67
N ALA A 83 8.78 2.04 -17.23
CA ALA A 83 10.15 2.55 -17.35
C ALA A 83 10.24 4.00 -16.87
N ARG A 84 11.36 4.32 -16.23
CA ARG A 84 11.70 5.71 -15.84
C ARG A 84 13.19 5.92 -15.82
N LYS A 85 13.63 7.16 -15.95
CA LYS A 85 15.02 7.57 -15.78
C LYS A 85 15.28 8.04 -14.35
N ALA A 86 16.47 7.79 -13.85
CA ALA A 86 16.97 8.37 -12.62
C ALA A 86 18.48 8.57 -12.72
N ARG A 87 19.04 9.48 -11.93
CA ARG A 87 20.50 9.55 -11.77
C ARG A 87 20.94 8.53 -10.74
N LEU A 88 22.06 7.88 -10.96
CA LEU A 88 22.57 6.87 -10.03
C LEU A 88 22.76 7.46 -8.62
N ILE A 89 23.21 8.72 -8.51
CA ILE A 89 23.38 9.38 -7.22
C ILE A 89 22.07 9.50 -6.43
N ASP A 90 20.96 9.72 -7.11
CA ASP A 90 19.63 9.84 -6.46
C ASP A 90 19.10 8.49 -5.95
N MET A 91 19.68 7.39 -6.45
CA MET A 91 19.36 6.02 -6.04
C MET A 91 20.21 5.53 -4.87
N MET A 92 21.33 6.20 -4.56
CA MET A 92 22.27 5.77 -3.53
C MET A 92 21.81 6.18 -2.13
N ASP A 93 21.86 5.23 -1.23
CA ASP A 93 21.69 5.43 0.21
C ASP A 93 23.07 5.38 0.87
N PHE A 94 23.69 6.53 1.07
CA PHE A 94 25.05 6.65 1.62
C PHE A 94 25.16 6.30 3.10
N GLU A 95 24.04 6.09 3.81
CA GLU A 95 24.06 5.60 5.19
C GLU A 95 24.32 4.09 5.26
N LYS A 96 24.22 3.37 4.14
CA LYS A 96 24.42 1.93 4.06
C LYS A 96 25.83 1.57 3.62
N VAL A 97 26.47 0.69 4.38
CA VAL A 97 27.83 0.24 4.10
C VAL A 97 27.89 -0.78 2.94
N GLU A 98 26.85 -1.59 2.78
CA GLU A 98 26.81 -2.61 1.72
C GLU A 98 26.21 -2.04 0.43
N PHE A 99 26.99 -2.02 -0.65
CA PHE A 99 26.61 -1.41 -1.93
C PHE A 99 25.32 -1.97 -2.51
N ASN A 100 25.09 -3.28 -2.45
CA ASN A 100 23.86 -3.92 -2.93
C ASN A 100 22.60 -3.52 -2.15
N LYS A 101 22.77 -3.06 -0.91
CA LYS A 101 21.68 -2.51 -0.07
C LYS A 101 21.59 -0.99 -0.15
N ALA A 102 22.62 -0.35 -0.70
CA ALA A 102 22.71 1.09 -0.83
C ALA A 102 21.97 1.63 -2.09
N ILE A 103 21.57 0.77 -3.03
CA ILE A 103 20.86 1.17 -4.23
C ILE A 103 19.36 1.02 -4.02
N SER A 104 18.63 2.11 -4.13
CA SER A 104 17.16 2.13 -4.11
C SER A 104 16.61 2.21 -5.53
N LEU A 105 15.76 1.27 -5.92
CA LEU A 105 15.00 1.36 -7.16
C LEU A 105 13.90 2.43 -7.12
N ASN A 106 13.67 3.04 -5.96
CA ASN A 106 12.78 4.17 -5.76
C ASN A 106 13.57 5.39 -5.25
N PRO A 107 14.35 6.06 -6.13
CA PRO A 107 15.17 7.21 -5.73
C PRO A 107 14.29 8.38 -5.26
N SER A 108 14.76 9.06 -4.20
CA SER A 108 14.01 10.13 -3.52
C SER A 108 13.79 11.38 -4.38
N ASN A 109 14.60 11.59 -5.42
CA ASN A 109 14.65 12.86 -6.16
C ASN A 109 14.23 12.78 -7.64
N SER A 110 13.82 11.63 -8.16
CA SER A 110 13.32 11.53 -9.53
C SER A 110 11.80 11.62 -9.55
N MET A 111 11.26 12.78 -9.86
CA MET A 111 9.83 13.02 -10.13
C MET A 111 8.85 12.25 -9.22
N GLN A 112 9.07 12.26 -7.92
CA GLN A 112 8.01 12.03 -6.93
C GLN A 112 7.15 13.29 -6.80
N SER A 113 6.72 13.87 -7.91
CA SER A 113 5.69 14.92 -7.88
C SER A 113 4.32 14.41 -7.40
N GLU A 114 4.19 13.10 -7.13
CA GLU A 114 2.92 12.51 -6.65
C GLU A 114 3.00 11.83 -5.28
N MET A 115 4.19 11.73 -4.67
CA MET A 115 4.36 11.24 -3.29
C MET A 115 5.11 12.22 -2.40
N SER A 116 5.13 13.50 -2.74
CA SER A 116 5.46 14.56 -1.80
C SER A 116 4.52 14.42 -0.61
N ASN A 117 5.04 14.66 0.60
CA ASN A 117 4.17 14.78 1.77
C ASN A 117 2.92 15.58 1.35
N PRO A 118 1.72 14.96 1.32
CA PRO A 118 0.50 15.62 0.82
C PRO A 118 0.15 16.87 1.62
N PHE A 119 0.83 17.10 2.72
CA PHE A 119 0.70 18.28 3.58
C PHE A 119 1.78 19.34 3.35
N ALA A 120 2.66 19.20 2.35
CA ALA A 120 3.74 20.15 2.10
C ALA A 120 3.23 21.61 1.94
N ASN A 121 2.00 21.78 1.44
CA ASN A 121 1.34 23.08 1.26
C ASN A 121 0.35 23.43 2.39
N SER A 122 0.41 22.73 3.53
CA SER A 122 -0.45 23.04 4.66
C SER A 122 -0.15 24.43 5.23
N LYS A 123 -1.20 25.17 5.58
CA LYS A 123 -1.08 26.45 6.32
C LYS A 123 -0.66 26.25 7.79
N TYR A 124 -0.66 25.03 8.28
CA TYR A 124 -0.27 24.69 9.65
C TYR A 124 1.13 24.09 9.65
N GLU A 125 1.83 24.27 10.77
CA GLU A 125 3.15 23.69 10.98
C GLU A 125 3.10 22.15 10.87
N LEU A 126 4.13 21.61 10.20
CA LEU A 126 4.30 20.16 10.06
C LEU A 126 5.15 19.63 11.21
N VAL A 127 4.55 18.81 12.05
CA VAL A 127 5.18 18.21 13.21
C VAL A 127 5.35 16.70 12.97
N ARG A 128 6.51 16.14 13.34
CA ARG A 128 6.70 14.67 13.30
C ARG A 128 5.80 14.01 14.33
N LEU A 129 5.26 12.85 14.01
CA LEU A 129 4.38 12.13 14.95
C LEU A 129 5.04 11.94 16.32
N VAL A 130 6.33 11.57 16.35
CA VAL A 130 7.07 11.36 17.61
C VAL A 130 7.19 12.62 18.47
N GLU A 131 7.04 13.81 17.91
CA GLU A 131 7.13 15.10 18.61
C GLU A 131 5.80 15.55 19.25
N ILE A 132 4.71 14.85 18.95
CA ILE A 132 3.40 15.17 19.54
C ILE A 132 3.41 14.76 21.01
N GLU A 133 3.03 15.70 21.85
CA GLU A 133 3.03 15.51 23.31
C GLU A 133 2.20 14.29 23.73
N ASN A 134 2.76 13.46 24.63
CA ASN A 134 2.16 12.23 25.17
C ASN A 134 1.81 11.14 24.15
N ILE A 135 2.31 11.22 22.90
CA ILE A 135 2.13 10.15 21.94
C ILE A 135 2.97 8.91 22.32
N LYS A 136 2.40 7.73 22.11
CA LYS A 136 3.10 6.45 22.28
C LYS A 136 3.05 5.68 20.97
N ILE A 137 4.20 5.48 20.35
CA ILE A 137 4.35 4.68 19.13
C ILE A 137 5.10 3.40 19.51
N GLN A 138 4.46 2.24 19.35
CA GLN A 138 4.99 0.98 19.84
C GLN A 138 4.75 -0.15 18.85
N LYS A 139 5.72 -1.06 18.74
CA LYS A 139 5.55 -2.31 17.99
C LYS A 139 4.60 -3.26 18.74
N GLY A 140 3.79 -4.02 17.99
CA GLY A 140 2.98 -5.10 18.53
C GLY A 140 3.83 -6.29 19.00
N GLN A 141 3.19 -7.21 19.70
CA GLN A 141 3.80 -8.44 20.20
C GLN A 141 3.31 -9.63 19.38
N ASN A 142 4.21 -10.27 18.64
CA ASN A 142 3.84 -11.38 17.78
C ASN A 142 3.21 -12.53 18.56
N ILE A 143 2.05 -12.97 18.09
CA ILE A 143 1.37 -14.19 18.52
C ILE A 143 0.90 -14.95 17.29
N THR A 144 1.00 -16.27 17.31
CA THR A 144 0.45 -17.10 16.23
C THR A 144 -0.93 -17.62 16.64
N GLN A 145 -1.78 -17.92 15.66
CA GLN A 145 -3.11 -18.46 15.92
C GLN A 145 -3.09 -19.75 16.77
N LYS A 146 -2.03 -20.56 16.65
CA LYS A 146 -1.85 -21.77 17.45
C LYS A 146 -1.61 -21.50 18.94
N LEU A 147 -1.05 -20.34 19.27
CA LEU A 147 -0.80 -19.90 20.63
C LEU A 147 -1.93 -19.03 21.20
N ALA A 148 -2.87 -18.65 20.35
CA ALA A 148 -4.04 -17.88 20.79
C ALA A 148 -4.97 -18.75 21.64
N LYS A 149 -5.37 -18.22 22.79
CA LYS A 149 -6.36 -18.86 23.68
C LYS A 149 -7.76 -18.37 23.28
N ILE A 150 -8.76 -19.19 23.53
CA ILE A 150 -10.16 -18.86 23.22
C ILE A 150 -10.58 -17.60 23.98
N GLY A 151 -11.13 -16.64 23.25
CA GLY A 151 -11.59 -15.35 23.80
C GLY A 151 -12.27 -14.51 22.73
N ASN A 152 -12.56 -13.25 23.04
CA ASN A 152 -13.27 -12.30 22.19
C ASN A 152 -12.47 -11.04 21.84
N ILE A 153 -11.19 -10.99 22.23
CA ILE A 153 -10.29 -9.87 21.89
C ILE A 153 -9.74 -10.07 20.49
N LYS A 154 -9.93 -9.09 19.63
CA LYS A 154 -9.43 -9.10 18.25
C LYS A 154 -7.91 -9.03 18.21
N VAL A 155 -7.27 -9.96 17.52
CA VAL A 155 -5.83 -9.92 17.23
C VAL A 155 -5.60 -9.20 15.90
N VAL A 156 -4.89 -8.08 15.97
CA VAL A 156 -4.57 -7.24 14.81
C VAL A 156 -3.15 -7.54 14.34
N ALA A 157 -3.02 -8.00 13.11
CA ALA A 157 -1.75 -8.35 12.48
C ALA A 157 -1.53 -7.55 11.18
N GLY A 158 -0.82 -8.10 10.19
CA GLY A 158 -0.50 -7.45 8.91
C GLY A 158 -1.67 -7.32 7.92
N GLY A 159 -2.90 -7.66 8.32
CA GLY A 159 -4.10 -7.58 7.47
C GLY A 159 -4.78 -6.20 7.47
N LYS A 160 -5.88 -6.08 6.69
CA LYS A 160 -6.76 -4.91 6.70
C LYS A 160 -7.77 -4.91 7.84
N ASP A 161 -8.00 -6.07 8.44
CA ASP A 161 -8.91 -6.29 9.57
C ASP A 161 -8.22 -7.20 10.60
N TYR A 162 -8.93 -7.56 11.67
CA TYR A 162 -8.39 -8.53 12.63
C TYR A 162 -8.18 -9.90 11.97
N ALA A 163 -7.21 -10.65 12.51
CA ALA A 163 -6.85 -11.96 11.97
C ALA A 163 -7.61 -13.11 12.65
N TYR A 164 -7.74 -13.07 13.97
CA TYR A 164 -8.43 -14.05 14.82
C TYR A 164 -8.70 -13.45 16.20
N PHE A 165 -9.26 -14.26 17.12
CA PHE A 165 -9.55 -13.82 18.49
C PHE A 165 -8.56 -14.42 19.50
N HIS A 166 -8.40 -13.70 20.61
CA HIS A 166 -7.58 -14.10 21.77
C HIS A 166 -8.30 -13.75 23.07
N ASN A 167 -7.85 -14.27 24.20
CA ASN A 167 -8.45 -14.00 25.51
C ASN A 167 -7.83 -12.83 26.25
N ASP A 168 -6.75 -12.25 25.75
CA ASP A 168 -6.03 -11.16 26.40
C ASP A 168 -5.81 -9.99 25.42
N PHE A 169 -5.56 -8.79 25.94
CA PHE A 169 -5.29 -7.58 25.18
C PHE A 169 -3.95 -6.97 25.61
N ASN A 170 -3.28 -6.32 24.67
CA ASN A 170 -2.05 -5.57 24.94
C ASN A 170 -2.15 -4.09 24.55
N ARG A 171 -3.30 -3.66 24.05
CA ARG A 171 -3.62 -2.24 23.75
C ARG A 171 -5.04 -1.93 24.20
N ASN A 172 -5.18 -0.74 24.80
CA ASN A 172 -6.49 -0.21 25.19
C ASN A 172 -7.28 0.24 23.96
N GLU A 173 -8.52 0.61 24.19
CA GLU A 173 -9.39 1.27 23.23
C GLU A 173 -8.78 2.54 22.63
N ASN A 174 -9.31 2.99 21.50
CA ASN A 174 -8.87 4.18 20.78
C ASN A 174 -7.41 4.10 20.32
N THR A 175 -7.05 2.94 19.78
CA THR A 175 -5.71 2.67 19.25
C THR A 175 -5.71 2.74 17.74
N ILE A 176 -4.76 3.49 17.14
CA ILE A 176 -4.44 3.38 15.72
C ILE A 176 -3.46 2.21 15.54
N THR A 177 -3.68 1.38 14.53
CA THR A 177 -2.73 0.36 14.11
C THR A 177 -2.30 0.58 12.67
N ILE A 178 -1.02 0.34 12.40
CA ILE A 178 -0.43 0.37 11.06
C ILE A 178 0.21 -0.98 10.82
N SER A 179 -0.28 -1.71 9.82
CA SER A 179 0.21 -3.06 9.47
C SER A 179 1.71 -3.04 9.19
N ALA A 180 2.48 -3.92 9.85
CA ALA A 180 3.94 -3.90 9.77
C ALA A 180 4.47 -4.64 8.56
N SER A 181 3.79 -5.69 8.05
CA SER A 181 4.33 -6.56 7.02
C SER A 181 3.31 -7.06 6.00
N GLY A 182 3.83 -7.61 4.89
CA GLY A 182 3.06 -8.25 3.83
C GLY A 182 2.40 -7.26 2.85
N ALA A 183 1.45 -7.77 2.06
CA ALA A 183 0.78 -7.00 1.00
C ALA A 183 0.02 -5.76 1.50
N ASN A 184 -0.33 -5.71 2.79
CA ASN A 184 -1.01 -4.59 3.41
C ASN A 184 -0.09 -3.77 4.34
N ALA A 185 1.24 -3.91 4.24
CA ALA A 185 2.16 -3.09 5.02
C ALA A 185 1.84 -1.60 4.87
N GLY A 186 1.72 -0.89 5.99
CA GLY A 186 1.31 0.50 6.02
C GLY A 186 -0.21 0.74 6.08
N TYR A 187 -1.05 -0.30 6.12
CA TYR A 187 -2.50 -0.12 6.22
C TYR A 187 -2.90 0.42 7.59
N VAL A 188 -3.68 1.51 7.62
CA VAL A 188 -4.06 2.24 8.83
C VAL A 188 -5.48 1.87 9.25
N ASN A 189 -5.64 1.46 10.51
CA ASN A 189 -6.93 1.21 11.15
C ASN A 189 -7.06 1.96 12.48
N PHE A 190 -8.30 2.18 12.92
CA PHE A 190 -8.65 2.72 14.23
C PHE A 190 -9.56 1.75 14.98
N TRP A 191 -9.17 1.39 16.21
CA TRP A 191 -9.88 0.43 17.04
C TRP A 191 -10.46 1.13 18.24
N LYS A 192 -11.80 1.19 18.31
CA LYS A 192 -12.55 1.78 19.41
C LYS A 192 -12.63 0.88 20.64
N GLU A 193 -12.17 -0.36 20.51
CA GLU A 193 -12.18 -1.44 21.52
C GLU A 193 -10.76 -1.86 21.89
N LYS A 194 -10.61 -2.62 22.96
CA LYS A 194 -9.34 -3.24 23.34
C LYS A 194 -8.94 -4.29 22.30
N ILE A 195 -7.66 -4.34 21.95
CA ILE A 195 -7.12 -5.27 20.94
C ILE A 195 -5.84 -5.92 21.43
N PHE A 196 -5.48 -7.02 20.81
CA PHE A 196 -4.14 -7.58 20.88
C PHE A 196 -3.38 -7.20 19.58
N ALA A 197 -2.47 -6.24 19.68
CA ALA A 197 -1.63 -5.81 18.59
C ALA A 197 -0.49 -6.81 18.38
N SER A 198 -0.43 -7.44 17.21
CA SER A 198 0.57 -8.44 16.84
C SER A 198 1.54 -7.89 15.80
N ASP A 199 1.40 -8.20 14.52
CA ASP A 199 2.29 -7.72 13.47
C ASP A 199 1.86 -6.34 12.93
N CYS A 200 1.88 -5.35 13.82
CA CYS A 200 1.54 -3.96 13.50
C CYS A 200 2.31 -3.00 14.40
N THR A 201 2.39 -1.75 14.01
CA THR A 201 2.80 -0.64 14.88
C THR A 201 1.54 0.06 15.40
N THR A 202 1.52 0.41 16.68
CA THR A 202 0.39 1.08 17.33
C THR A 202 0.73 2.51 17.69
N ILE A 203 -0.26 3.40 17.57
CA ILE A 203 -0.19 4.79 18.04
C ILE A 203 -1.31 4.99 19.05
N ASN A 204 -0.94 5.45 20.23
CA ASN A 204 -1.86 5.78 21.31
C ASN A 204 -1.60 7.19 21.85
N LEU A 205 -2.65 7.85 22.30
CA LEU A 205 -2.60 9.17 22.88
C LEU A 205 -3.81 9.36 23.82
N PRO A 206 -3.63 9.99 25.01
CA PRO A 206 -4.71 10.11 25.99
C PRO A 206 -5.90 10.93 25.50
N ASN A 207 -5.67 11.94 24.66
CA ASN A 207 -6.73 12.81 24.15
C ASN A 207 -7.43 12.16 22.95
N LEU A 208 -8.70 11.76 23.15
CA LEU A 208 -9.50 11.07 22.13
C LEU A 208 -9.64 11.88 20.82
N LYS A 209 -9.88 13.19 20.91
CA LYS A 209 -10.08 14.00 19.69
C LYS A 209 -8.78 14.20 18.90
N VAL A 210 -7.64 14.26 19.59
CA VAL A 210 -6.32 14.34 18.94
C VAL A 210 -5.98 13.02 18.26
N ILE A 211 -6.19 11.87 18.90
CA ILE A 211 -5.90 10.56 18.27
C ILE A 211 -6.83 10.28 17.09
N GLN A 212 -8.11 10.67 17.16
CA GLN A 212 -9.04 10.59 16.04
C GLN A 212 -8.60 11.49 14.87
N PHE A 213 -8.18 12.73 15.16
CA PHE A 213 -7.63 13.64 14.16
C PHE A 213 -6.42 13.01 13.46
N ILE A 214 -5.45 12.48 14.22
CA ILE A 214 -4.28 11.79 13.68
C ILE A 214 -4.71 10.61 12.78
N TYR A 215 -5.68 9.82 13.23
CA TYR A 215 -6.22 8.73 12.42
C TYR A 215 -6.74 9.20 11.07
N TYR A 216 -7.59 10.23 11.01
CA TYR A 216 -8.14 10.73 9.75
C TYR A 216 -7.06 11.28 8.83
N VAL A 217 -6.08 12.01 9.38
CA VAL A 217 -4.93 12.49 8.64
C VAL A 217 -4.13 11.36 8.03
N LEU A 218 -3.79 10.32 8.80
CA LEU A 218 -3.06 9.16 8.32
C LEU A 218 -3.90 8.36 7.32
N LYS A 219 -5.19 8.16 7.58
CA LYS A 219 -6.10 7.40 6.71
C LYS A 219 -6.28 8.07 5.35
N CYS A 220 -6.43 9.40 5.31
CA CYS A 220 -6.46 10.17 4.08
C CYS A 220 -5.19 9.97 3.24
N ASN A 221 -4.06 9.75 3.90
CA ASN A 221 -2.76 9.53 3.27
C ASN A 221 -2.32 8.06 3.21
N GLN A 222 -3.27 7.17 3.20
CA GLN A 222 -3.04 5.72 3.18
C GLN A 222 -2.02 5.28 2.12
N LYS A 223 -2.09 5.82 0.91
CA LYS A 223 -1.15 5.50 -0.18
C LYS A 223 0.29 5.90 0.15
N TYR A 224 0.48 7.08 0.74
CA TYR A 224 1.79 7.54 1.17
C TYR A 224 2.37 6.61 2.24
N ILE A 225 1.59 6.23 3.26
CA ILE A 225 2.05 5.35 4.34
C ILE A 225 2.41 3.95 3.79
N MET A 226 1.61 3.42 2.88
CA MET A 226 1.93 2.14 2.21
C MET A 226 3.21 2.23 1.36
N SER A 227 3.53 3.39 0.82
CA SER A 227 4.76 3.59 0.05
C SER A 227 6.04 3.61 0.90
N LEU A 228 5.92 3.79 2.21
CA LEU A 228 7.05 3.66 3.15
C LEU A 228 7.52 2.21 3.29
N ALA A 229 6.72 1.24 2.83
CA ALA A 229 7.06 -0.18 2.90
C ALA A 229 8.30 -0.50 2.06
N ARG A 230 9.24 -1.23 2.65
CA ARG A 230 10.51 -1.65 2.05
C ARG A 230 10.62 -3.17 2.05
N GLY A 231 11.32 -3.72 1.08
CA GLY A 231 11.53 -5.16 0.90
C GLY A 231 10.82 -5.71 -0.33
N ALA A 232 11.59 -6.38 -1.21
CA ALA A 232 11.09 -6.85 -2.50
C ALA A 232 10.16 -8.07 -2.38
N ALA A 233 10.50 -9.03 -1.51
CA ALA A 233 9.71 -10.25 -1.33
C ALA A 233 8.59 -10.10 -0.30
N GLN A 234 8.85 -9.38 0.78
CA GLN A 234 7.89 -9.10 1.83
C GLN A 234 8.03 -7.64 2.28
N PRO A 235 7.13 -6.74 1.85
CA PRO A 235 7.18 -5.34 2.25
C PRO A 235 7.03 -5.17 3.77
N HIS A 236 7.81 -4.26 4.35
CA HIS A 236 7.75 -3.92 5.78
C HIS A 236 7.73 -2.41 5.99
N VAL A 237 6.89 -1.94 6.93
CA VAL A 237 6.91 -0.58 7.48
C VAL A 237 7.38 -0.66 8.92
N TYR A 238 8.40 0.11 9.26
CA TYR A 238 9.01 0.07 10.60
C TYR A 238 8.47 1.20 11.49
N PRO A 239 8.45 1.03 12.82
CA PRO A 239 8.02 2.07 13.75
C PRO A 239 8.74 3.41 13.52
N LYS A 240 10.04 3.39 13.24
CA LYS A 240 10.84 4.58 12.98
C LYS A 240 10.37 5.36 11.72
N ASP A 241 9.86 4.66 10.71
CA ASP A 241 9.29 5.33 9.52
C ASP A 241 8.02 6.07 9.91
N ILE A 242 7.19 5.48 10.77
CA ILE A 242 5.94 6.07 11.28
C ILE A 242 6.23 7.26 12.20
N GLU A 243 7.20 7.15 13.10
CA GLU A 243 7.65 8.22 14.00
C GLU A 243 8.03 9.50 13.22
N ASN A 244 8.62 9.33 12.04
CA ASN A 244 9.09 10.43 11.20
C ASN A 244 8.04 11.00 10.23
N ILE A 245 6.82 10.44 10.20
CA ILE A 245 5.74 11.02 9.39
C ILE A 245 5.42 12.41 9.91
N LYS A 246 5.49 13.40 9.01
CA LYS A 246 5.12 14.78 9.30
C LYS A 246 3.66 15.01 8.96
N ILE A 247 2.89 15.50 9.93
CA ILE A 247 1.49 15.86 9.76
C ILE A 247 1.25 17.32 10.17
N PRO A 248 0.27 18.02 9.57
CA PRO A 248 -0.13 19.34 10.05
C PRO A 248 -0.79 19.22 11.43
N LEU A 249 -0.43 20.08 12.36
CA LEU A 249 -0.97 20.09 13.71
C LEU A 249 -1.70 21.44 13.98
N PRO A 250 -2.97 21.58 13.55
CA PRO A 250 -3.75 22.77 13.83
C PRO A 250 -4.11 22.88 15.33
N PRO A 251 -4.56 24.06 15.81
CA PRO A 251 -5.09 24.22 17.16
C PRO A 251 -6.19 23.19 17.48
N LEU A 252 -6.31 22.78 18.76
CA LEU A 252 -7.20 21.72 19.22
C LEU A 252 -8.67 21.92 18.77
N GLU A 253 -9.16 23.15 18.76
CA GLU A 253 -10.53 23.46 18.33
C GLU A 253 -10.75 23.13 16.83
N ILE A 254 -9.76 23.38 15.99
CA ILE A 254 -9.81 23.01 14.57
C ILE A 254 -9.73 21.49 14.40
N GLN A 255 -8.88 20.80 15.19
CA GLN A 255 -8.84 19.33 15.18
C GLN A 255 -10.21 18.72 15.53
N LYS A 256 -10.89 19.24 16.56
CA LYS A 256 -12.24 18.80 16.95
C LYS A 256 -13.27 19.01 15.83
N GLN A 257 -13.21 20.16 15.14
CA GLN A 257 -14.11 20.45 14.03
C GLN A 257 -13.89 19.46 12.87
N ILE A 258 -12.63 19.21 12.48
CA ILE A 258 -12.28 18.24 11.45
C ILE A 258 -12.79 16.84 11.81
N VAL A 259 -12.57 16.40 13.05
CA VAL A 259 -13.05 15.09 13.53
C VAL A 259 -14.57 15.00 13.43
N ALA A 260 -15.31 16.03 13.87
CA ALA A 260 -16.77 16.05 13.81
C ALA A 260 -17.30 15.94 12.35
N GLU A 261 -16.68 16.64 11.42
CA GLU A 261 -17.06 16.54 10.00
C GLU A 261 -16.70 15.17 9.39
N CYS A 262 -15.54 14.60 9.74
CA CYS A 262 -15.18 13.25 9.29
C CYS A 262 -16.14 12.19 9.87
N GLU A 263 -16.52 12.28 11.15
CA GLU A 263 -17.49 11.38 11.78
C GLU A 263 -18.86 11.43 11.04
N LYS A 264 -19.34 12.62 10.65
CA LYS A 264 -20.56 12.76 9.85
C LYS A 264 -20.44 12.07 8.48
N VAL A 265 -19.31 12.23 7.78
CA VAL A 265 -19.08 11.59 6.48
C VAL A 265 -19.05 10.06 6.62
N GLU A 266 -18.42 9.52 7.68
CA GLU A 266 -18.43 8.08 7.96
C GLU A 266 -19.85 7.56 8.24
N GLU A 267 -20.66 8.29 9.01
CA GLU A 267 -22.05 7.94 9.29
C GLU A 267 -22.87 7.90 8.02
N GLN A 268 -22.77 8.93 7.15
CA GLN A 268 -23.45 8.97 5.86
C GLN A 268 -23.01 7.80 4.96
N TYR A 269 -21.72 7.50 4.89
CA TYR A 269 -21.21 6.37 4.10
C TYR A 269 -21.76 5.04 4.60
N ASN A 270 -21.77 4.81 5.92
CA ASN A 270 -22.30 3.59 6.52
C ASN A 270 -23.81 3.45 6.27
N THR A 271 -24.57 4.54 6.34
CA THR A 271 -26.00 4.56 6.03
C THR A 271 -26.26 4.20 4.57
N LEU A 272 -25.51 4.79 3.63
CA LEU A 272 -25.60 4.45 2.20
C LEU A 272 -25.23 2.98 1.93
N SER A 273 -24.19 2.48 2.57
CA SER A 273 -23.76 1.07 2.45
C SER A 273 -24.83 0.10 2.96
N LEU A 274 -25.50 0.42 4.07
CA LEU A 274 -26.64 -0.35 4.59
C LEU A 274 -27.80 -0.32 3.62
N SER A 275 -28.15 0.86 3.09
CA SER A 275 -29.23 1.03 2.11
C SER A 275 -28.98 0.23 0.82
N ILE A 276 -27.77 0.18 0.34
CA ILE A 276 -27.40 -0.63 -0.84
C ILE A 276 -27.58 -2.13 -0.55
N LYS A 277 -27.17 -2.61 0.62
CA LYS A 277 -27.35 -4.01 1.03
C LYS A 277 -28.83 -4.38 1.16
N GLU A 278 -29.63 -3.52 1.76
CA GLU A 278 -31.07 -3.71 1.86
C GLU A 278 -31.73 -3.80 0.47
N TYR A 279 -31.36 -2.91 -0.44
CA TYR A 279 -31.83 -2.93 -1.82
C TYR A 279 -31.44 -4.22 -2.56
N GLN A 280 -30.18 -4.68 -2.40
CA GLN A 280 -29.72 -5.95 -2.96
C GLN A 280 -30.50 -7.15 -2.39
N ASN A 281 -30.79 -7.17 -1.09
CA ASN A 281 -31.58 -8.22 -0.45
C ASN A 281 -33.04 -8.23 -0.96
N LEU A 282 -33.64 -7.08 -1.15
CA LEU A 282 -34.98 -6.95 -1.74
C LEU A 282 -35.01 -7.50 -3.18
N ILE A 283 -34.05 -7.15 -4.02
CA ILE A 283 -33.93 -7.69 -5.39
C ILE A 283 -33.77 -9.22 -5.32
N LYS A 284 -32.91 -9.75 -4.46
CA LYS A 284 -32.70 -11.19 -4.29
C LYS A 284 -34.02 -11.88 -3.91
N ALA A 285 -34.73 -11.36 -2.93
CA ALA A 285 -36.03 -11.90 -2.49
C ALA A 285 -37.08 -11.87 -3.60
N MET A 286 -37.13 -10.80 -4.42
CA MET A 286 -38.04 -10.73 -5.58
C MET A 286 -37.68 -11.78 -6.64
N LEU A 287 -36.38 -11.96 -6.95
CA LEU A 287 -35.92 -12.96 -7.91
C LEU A 287 -36.23 -14.39 -7.45
N GLN A 288 -36.09 -14.68 -6.15
CA GLN A 288 -36.53 -15.94 -5.54
C GLN A 288 -38.02 -16.17 -5.68
N LYS A 289 -38.83 -15.16 -5.31
CA LYS A 289 -40.29 -15.22 -5.42
C LYS A 289 -40.78 -15.43 -6.86
N CYS A 290 -40.03 -14.93 -7.84
CA CYS A 290 -40.31 -15.13 -9.27
C CYS A 290 -39.75 -16.43 -9.83
N GLY A 291 -39.10 -17.28 -9.00
CA GLY A 291 -38.52 -18.55 -9.44
C GLY A 291 -37.30 -18.42 -10.38
N ILE A 292 -36.67 -17.23 -10.41
CA ILE A 292 -35.48 -16.97 -11.25
C ILE A 292 -34.20 -17.47 -10.59
N ILE A 293 -34.16 -17.47 -9.25
CA ILE A 293 -33.05 -18.05 -8.46
C ILE A 293 -33.65 -19.01 -7.43
N GLU A 294 -32.96 -20.12 -7.18
CA GLU A 294 -33.38 -21.14 -6.19
C GLU A 294 -33.22 -20.63 -4.76
N ASP A 295 -34.13 -21.09 -3.88
CA ASP A 295 -34.01 -20.87 -2.44
C ASP A 295 -32.93 -21.84 -1.91
N ASN A 296 -31.69 -21.38 -1.85
CA ASN A 296 -30.66 -22.12 -1.13
C ASN A 296 -30.95 -22.01 0.37
N GLN A 297 -31.73 -22.93 0.91
CA GLN A 297 -31.76 -23.19 2.34
C GLN A 297 -30.37 -23.78 2.68
N GLU A 298 -29.54 -22.98 3.34
CA GLU A 298 -28.35 -23.49 4.01
C GLU A 298 -28.80 -24.45 5.10
N TYR A 299 -28.39 -25.73 4.93
CA TYR A 299 -28.43 -26.78 5.98
C TYR A 299 -27.22 -26.61 6.89
#